data_b5f61e5540a2c49fb6fd0596ed5f5f3f
#
_entry.id   b5f61e5540a2c49fb6fd0596ed5f5f3f
#
_cell.length_a   1.000
_cell.length_b   1.000
_cell.length_c   1.000
_cell.angle_alpha   90.00
_cell.angle_beta   90.00
_cell.angle_gamma   90.00
#
_symmetry.space_group_name_H-M   'P 1'
#
loop_
_entity.id
_entity.type
_entity.pdbx_description
1 polymer ?
#
loop_
_entity_poly.entity_id
_entity_poly.type
_entity_poly.pdbx_seq_one_letter_code
_entity_poly.pdbx_strand_id
1 'polypeptide(L)'
;MLKSDSTFKVAFFDTHKFEIPFYKEKAADLIFSFFEVKLSQSTVHLCQGFDAVCVFVNDQVDAVVIQNLKQYGVKIIALRCAGFNNVNINAAHENSISVVRVEDYSPYAVAEYAVSLIQCLNRKIHKAYNRVREGNFLLDGLVGFDLHGKTIGVIGTGKIGTVFCRIMVGFGCHVLAYDKIKNDELVQLGVKYVDLNQVLTSSDILTLHVPLNENTYHMLNTHRFSLMKNGVMIINTGRGALIDTKALIQNLKNGKIGFAGLDVYEEESQYFFENHEQEVLSDDLLARLITFPNVILTSHQAFLTEHALSNIAWTTIQSLKQFKSGQSLTHQVL
;
A
#
# COMPACT_ATOMS: atom_id res chain seq x y z
N MET A 1 38.37 8.88 4.51
CA MET A 1 38.22 10.12 3.73
C MET A 1 37.65 9.75 2.37
N LEU A 2 36.35 9.95 2.16
CA LEU A 2 35.72 9.82 0.85
C LEU A 2 36.08 11.08 0.05
N LYS A 3 36.58 10.89 -1.15
CA LYS A 3 36.95 11.99 -2.06
C LYS A 3 35.70 12.81 -2.36
N SER A 4 35.72 14.11 -2.10
CA SER A 4 34.59 15.05 -2.19
C SER A 4 34.12 15.37 -3.63
N ASP A 5 34.58 14.62 -4.66
CA ASP A 5 34.26 14.90 -6.07
C ASP A 5 33.82 13.66 -6.88
N SER A 6 33.52 12.54 -6.26
CA SER A 6 33.00 11.38 -6.99
C SER A 6 31.49 11.47 -7.19
N THR A 7 31.04 11.40 -8.43
CA THR A 7 29.64 11.26 -8.80
C THR A 7 29.07 10.01 -8.15
N PHE A 8 28.02 10.16 -7.31
CA PHE A 8 27.35 9.06 -6.63
C PHE A 8 26.28 8.48 -7.56
N LYS A 9 26.44 7.22 -7.94
CA LYS A 9 25.59 6.54 -8.93
C LYS A 9 24.55 5.66 -8.25
N VAL A 10 23.31 5.78 -8.68
CA VAL A 10 22.14 5.05 -8.14
C VAL A 10 21.50 4.24 -9.26
N ALA A 11 21.46 2.92 -9.11
CA ALA A 11 20.66 2.04 -9.96
C ALA A 11 19.22 2.03 -9.46
N PHE A 12 18.29 2.50 -10.27
CA PHE A 12 16.87 2.63 -9.91
C PHE A 12 16.06 1.57 -10.66
N PHE A 13 15.59 0.57 -9.93
CA PHE A 13 14.88 -0.59 -10.49
C PHE A 13 13.36 -0.43 -10.42
N ASP A 14 12.62 -1.29 -11.16
CA ASP A 14 11.16 -1.27 -11.23
C ASP A 14 10.63 0.14 -11.51
N THR A 15 11.24 0.80 -12.51
CA THR A 15 11.00 2.22 -12.80
C THR A 15 9.69 2.42 -13.53
N HIS A 16 8.84 3.27 -12.97
CA HIS A 16 7.62 3.72 -13.62
C HIS A 16 7.77 5.14 -14.17
N LYS A 17 7.23 5.39 -15.37
CA LYS A 17 7.38 6.68 -16.07
C LYS A 17 6.91 7.88 -15.24
N PHE A 18 5.89 7.70 -14.39
CA PHE A 18 5.34 8.76 -13.56
C PHE A 18 6.30 9.21 -12.44
N GLU A 19 7.29 8.38 -12.04
CA GLU A 19 8.23 8.71 -10.96
C GLU A 19 9.43 9.56 -11.45
N ILE A 20 9.88 9.32 -12.68
CA ILE A 20 11.13 9.88 -13.23
C ILE A 20 11.23 11.41 -13.05
N PRO A 21 10.19 12.22 -13.32
CA PRO A 21 10.28 13.68 -13.17
C PRO A 21 10.68 14.12 -11.76
N PHE A 22 10.11 13.46 -10.72
CA PHE A 22 10.36 13.82 -9.32
C PHE A 22 11.80 13.59 -8.88
N TYR A 23 12.49 12.59 -9.47
CA TYR A 23 13.90 12.31 -9.18
C TYR A 23 14.85 13.17 -9.99
N LYS A 24 14.57 13.41 -11.27
CA LYS A 24 15.42 14.25 -12.15
C LYS A 24 15.55 15.68 -11.68
N GLU A 25 14.46 16.31 -11.23
CA GLU A 25 14.45 17.70 -10.80
C GLU A 25 15.21 17.95 -9.49
N LYS A 26 15.26 16.96 -8.59
CA LYS A 26 15.73 17.14 -7.20
C LYS A 26 17.12 16.58 -6.93
N ALA A 27 17.75 15.92 -7.91
CA ALA A 27 18.93 15.08 -7.70
C ALA A 27 20.23 15.67 -8.23
N ALA A 28 20.48 16.96 -8.10
CA ALA A 28 21.65 17.64 -8.68
C ALA A 28 23.02 16.95 -8.41
N ASP A 29 23.17 16.21 -7.28
CA ASP A 29 24.40 15.58 -6.84
C ASP A 29 24.42 14.05 -6.95
N LEU A 30 23.35 13.44 -7.50
CA LEU A 30 23.17 12.02 -7.65
C LEU A 30 22.89 11.69 -9.12
N ILE A 31 23.49 10.61 -9.63
CA ILE A 31 23.25 10.14 -11.00
C ILE A 31 22.36 8.91 -10.93
N PHE A 32 21.09 9.05 -11.32
CA PHE A 32 20.15 7.93 -11.43
C PHE A 32 20.22 7.28 -12.81
N SER A 33 20.35 5.96 -12.84
CA SER A 33 20.11 5.13 -14.02
C SER A 33 18.84 4.36 -13.80
N PHE A 34 17.83 4.57 -14.65
CA PHE A 34 16.49 4.03 -14.54
C PHE A 34 16.36 2.72 -15.31
N PHE A 35 16.01 1.63 -14.61
CA PHE A 35 15.77 0.31 -15.18
C PHE A 35 14.29 -0.05 -14.99
N GLU A 36 13.58 -0.38 -16.07
CA GLU A 36 12.17 -0.81 -16.01
C GLU A 36 12.02 -2.23 -15.46
N VAL A 37 13.11 -3.03 -15.47
CA VAL A 37 13.11 -4.38 -14.88
C VAL A 37 13.17 -4.34 -13.37
N LYS A 38 12.59 -5.35 -12.72
CA LYS A 38 12.69 -5.58 -11.26
C LYS A 38 14.10 -6.07 -10.89
N LEU A 39 14.56 -5.66 -9.71
CA LEU A 39 15.78 -6.22 -9.11
C LEU A 39 15.50 -7.64 -8.62
N SER A 40 16.31 -8.58 -9.06
CA SER A 40 16.23 -10.00 -8.71
C SER A 40 17.59 -10.67 -8.89
N GLN A 41 17.70 -11.96 -8.60
CA GLN A 41 18.93 -12.71 -8.87
C GLN A 41 19.34 -12.69 -10.36
N SER A 42 18.38 -12.60 -11.28
CA SER A 42 18.66 -12.54 -12.72
C SER A 42 19.13 -11.17 -13.22
N THR A 43 18.75 -10.08 -12.54
CA THR A 43 19.00 -8.70 -12.96
C THR A 43 20.05 -7.97 -12.11
N VAL A 44 20.48 -8.54 -11.00
CA VAL A 44 21.42 -7.91 -10.05
C VAL A 44 22.78 -7.55 -10.71
N HIS A 45 23.16 -8.21 -11.79
CA HIS A 45 24.38 -7.89 -12.55
C HIS A 45 24.37 -6.46 -13.14
N LEU A 46 23.18 -5.86 -13.31
CA LEU A 46 23.04 -4.46 -13.74
C LEU A 46 23.49 -3.46 -12.68
N CYS A 47 23.71 -3.91 -11.44
CA CYS A 47 24.21 -3.05 -10.35
C CYS A 47 25.72 -2.82 -10.38
N GLN A 48 26.47 -3.42 -11.33
CA GLN A 48 27.92 -3.23 -11.41
C GLN A 48 28.29 -1.77 -11.67
N GLY A 49 29.16 -1.22 -10.81
CA GLY A 49 29.65 0.15 -10.90
C GLY A 49 28.69 1.22 -10.34
N PHE A 50 27.67 0.81 -9.58
CA PHE A 50 26.79 1.70 -8.82
C PHE A 50 27.16 1.71 -7.33
N ASP A 51 26.95 2.85 -6.68
CA ASP A 51 27.19 3.04 -5.23
C ASP A 51 25.94 2.65 -4.40
N ALA A 52 24.77 2.78 -4.99
CA ALA A 52 23.47 2.55 -4.36
C ALA A 52 22.50 1.87 -5.32
N VAL A 53 21.51 1.17 -4.75
CA VAL A 53 20.31 0.71 -5.46
C VAL A 53 19.08 1.35 -4.86
N CYS A 54 18.13 1.76 -5.71
CA CYS A 54 16.81 2.22 -5.31
C CYS A 54 15.78 1.20 -5.78
N VAL A 55 14.96 0.68 -4.86
CA VAL A 55 14.05 -0.44 -5.11
C VAL A 55 12.61 -0.10 -4.70
N PHE A 56 11.65 -0.84 -5.26
CA PHE A 56 10.23 -0.72 -4.97
C PHE A 56 9.67 -2.01 -4.34
N VAL A 57 8.37 -2.08 -4.16
CA VAL A 57 7.70 -3.13 -3.38
C VAL A 57 7.82 -4.54 -3.99
N ASN A 58 7.96 -4.65 -5.31
CA ASN A 58 8.02 -5.91 -6.04
C ASN A 58 9.45 -6.35 -6.41
N ASP A 59 10.47 -5.56 -6.09
CA ASP A 59 11.86 -5.98 -6.21
C ASP A 59 12.18 -7.10 -5.22
N GLN A 60 12.98 -8.08 -5.60
CA GLN A 60 13.37 -9.20 -4.77
C GLN A 60 14.82 -9.04 -4.30
N VAL A 61 14.99 -8.56 -3.07
CA VAL A 61 16.31 -8.28 -2.48
C VAL A 61 16.61 -9.32 -1.39
N ASP A 62 16.72 -10.58 -1.82
CA ASP A 62 17.06 -11.71 -0.97
C ASP A 62 18.56 -11.75 -0.59
N ALA A 63 18.98 -12.75 0.18
CA ALA A 63 20.37 -12.89 0.62
C ALA A 63 21.35 -13.06 -0.54
N VAL A 64 20.93 -13.73 -1.63
CA VAL A 64 21.80 -13.93 -2.82
C VAL A 64 21.99 -12.62 -3.55
N VAL A 65 20.93 -11.85 -3.77
CA VAL A 65 21.01 -10.51 -4.37
C VAL A 65 21.91 -9.61 -3.52
N ILE A 66 21.77 -9.60 -2.20
CA ILE A 66 22.58 -8.78 -1.28
C ILE A 66 24.07 -9.15 -1.37
N GLN A 67 24.41 -10.43 -1.41
CA GLN A 67 25.80 -10.87 -1.60
C GLN A 67 26.40 -10.35 -2.91
N ASN A 68 25.64 -10.41 -4.01
CA ASN A 68 26.08 -9.86 -5.29
C ASN A 68 26.22 -8.32 -5.23
N LEU A 69 25.26 -7.61 -4.62
CA LEU A 69 25.36 -6.16 -4.42
C LEU A 69 26.63 -5.80 -3.67
N LYS A 70 27.00 -6.55 -2.62
CA LYS A 70 28.24 -6.37 -1.89
C LYS A 70 29.48 -6.56 -2.78
N GLN A 71 29.49 -7.61 -3.62
CA GLN A 71 30.60 -7.88 -4.56
C GLN A 71 30.76 -6.76 -5.59
N TYR A 72 29.66 -6.15 -6.03
CA TYR A 72 29.67 -5.02 -6.98
C TYR A 72 29.99 -3.68 -6.32
N GLY A 73 30.15 -3.63 -5.00
CA GLY A 73 30.52 -2.44 -4.26
C GLY A 73 29.36 -1.53 -3.85
N VAL A 74 28.12 -1.98 -4.02
CA VAL A 74 26.93 -1.28 -3.53
C VAL A 74 26.94 -1.25 -2.01
N LYS A 75 26.64 -0.08 -1.42
CA LYS A 75 26.75 0.17 0.03
C LYS A 75 25.46 0.53 0.69
N ILE A 76 24.43 0.90 -0.08
CA ILE A 76 23.12 1.30 0.42
C ILE A 76 22.00 0.84 -0.50
N ILE A 77 20.93 0.35 0.11
CA ILE A 77 19.65 0.03 -0.53
C ILE A 77 18.63 1.08 -0.06
N ALA A 78 18.05 1.82 -0.99
CA ALA A 78 17.01 2.81 -0.70
C ALA A 78 15.65 2.29 -1.19
N LEU A 79 14.75 1.98 -0.25
CA LEU A 79 13.37 1.63 -0.54
C LEU A 79 12.56 2.92 -0.73
N ARG A 80 11.94 3.10 -1.90
CA ARG A 80 11.02 4.22 -2.16
C ARG A 80 9.58 3.91 -1.75
N CYS A 81 9.44 3.18 -0.65
CA CYS A 81 8.17 2.77 -0.05
C CYS A 81 8.31 2.58 1.47
N ALA A 82 7.20 2.44 2.17
CA ALA A 82 7.20 2.24 3.62
C ALA A 82 7.47 0.78 4.03
N GLY A 83 6.93 -0.18 3.26
CA GLY A 83 7.15 -1.61 3.49
C GLY A 83 8.56 -2.03 3.06
N PHE A 84 9.15 -3.00 3.77
CA PHE A 84 10.49 -3.53 3.47
C PHE A 84 10.55 -5.06 3.52
N ASN A 85 9.40 -5.72 3.41
CA ASN A 85 9.28 -7.19 3.48
C ASN A 85 10.00 -7.90 2.33
N ASN A 86 10.27 -7.20 1.24
CA ASN A 86 10.98 -7.69 0.06
C ASN A 86 12.51 -7.58 0.16
N VAL A 87 13.04 -7.08 1.29
CA VAL A 87 14.49 -6.97 1.56
C VAL A 87 14.86 -7.86 2.74
N ASN A 88 15.88 -8.71 2.56
CA ASN A 88 16.44 -9.48 3.67
C ASN A 88 17.34 -8.59 4.54
N ILE A 89 16.78 -7.99 5.59
CA ILE A 89 17.46 -7.03 6.45
C ILE A 89 18.65 -7.65 7.17
N ASN A 90 18.55 -8.91 7.64
CA ASN A 90 19.65 -9.60 8.31
C ASN A 90 20.84 -9.77 7.37
N ALA A 91 20.62 -10.23 6.14
CA ALA A 91 21.67 -10.36 5.16
C ALA A 91 22.29 -9.01 4.79
N ALA A 92 21.50 -7.92 4.71
CA ALA A 92 22.04 -6.58 4.46
C ALA A 92 22.97 -6.14 5.59
N HIS A 93 22.55 -6.33 6.84
CA HIS A 93 23.35 -6.03 8.02
C HIS A 93 24.67 -6.82 8.05
N GLU A 94 24.63 -8.15 7.85
CA GLU A 94 25.80 -9.02 7.80
C GLU A 94 26.79 -8.61 6.70
N ASN A 95 26.30 -8.07 5.59
CA ASN A 95 27.12 -7.57 4.48
C ASN A 95 27.51 -6.09 4.60
N SER A 96 27.18 -5.42 5.71
CA SER A 96 27.43 -3.99 5.94
C SER A 96 26.83 -3.09 4.85
N ILE A 97 25.66 -3.45 4.34
CA ILE A 97 24.86 -2.64 3.42
C ILE A 97 23.76 -1.94 4.23
N SER A 98 23.77 -0.62 4.21
CA SER A 98 22.72 0.17 4.86
C SER A 98 21.40 0.05 4.11
N VAL A 99 20.29 -0.04 4.83
CA VAL A 99 18.95 -0.04 4.24
C VAL A 99 18.18 1.16 4.77
N VAL A 100 17.64 1.97 3.86
CA VAL A 100 16.78 3.12 4.19
C VAL A 100 15.43 2.98 3.49
N ARG A 101 14.39 3.58 4.07
CA ARG A 101 13.03 3.53 3.53
C ARG A 101 12.33 4.87 3.61
N VAL A 102 11.18 4.99 2.97
CA VAL A 102 10.28 6.13 3.14
C VAL A 102 9.17 5.72 4.10
N GLU A 103 9.29 6.11 5.38
CA GLU A 103 8.32 5.72 6.41
C GLU A 103 6.96 6.39 6.24
N ASP A 104 6.99 7.64 5.77
CA ASP A 104 5.82 8.50 5.70
C ASP A 104 5.90 9.39 4.46
N TYR A 105 4.91 9.31 3.61
CA TYR A 105 4.88 10.12 2.38
C TYR A 105 3.61 10.95 2.24
N SER A 106 2.43 10.41 2.56
CA SER A 106 1.15 11.12 2.63
C SER A 106 0.07 10.23 3.26
N PRO A 107 -0.23 10.38 4.55
CA PRO A 107 -1.34 9.67 5.17
C PRO A 107 -2.69 10.08 4.56
N TYR A 108 -2.79 11.29 4.02
CA TYR A 108 -3.98 11.79 3.35
C TYR A 108 -4.28 11.02 2.06
N ALA A 109 -3.28 10.79 1.21
CA ALA A 109 -3.48 10.06 -0.05
C ALA A 109 -4.18 8.73 0.16
N VAL A 110 -3.68 7.91 1.09
CA VAL A 110 -4.22 6.57 1.37
C VAL A 110 -5.59 6.64 2.06
N ALA A 111 -5.76 7.57 3.01
CA ALA A 111 -7.04 7.74 3.72
C ALA A 111 -8.15 8.22 2.77
N GLU A 112 -7.88 9.20 1.92
CA GLU A 112 -8.81 9.72 0.92
C GLU A 112 -9.14 8.66 -0.15
N TYR A 113 -8.16 7.85 -0.52
CA TYR A 113 -8.39 6.74 -1.43
C TYR A 113 -9.33 5.68 -0.84
N ALA A 114 -9.17 5.33 0.44
CA ALA A 114 -10.09 4.43 1.14
C ALA A 114 -11.54 4.99 1.15
N VAL A 115 -11.70 6.30 1.38
CA VAL A 115 -13.01 6.99 1.29
C VAL A 115 -13.54 6.95 -0.15
N SER A 116 -12.68 7.13 -1.15
CA SER A 116 -13.06 7.07 -2.57
C SER A 116 -13.57 5.67 -2.96
N LEU A 117 -12.94 4.60 -2.48
CA LEU A 117 -13.42 3.23 -2.66
C LEU A 117 -14.79 3.03 -2.03
N ILE A 118 -15.02 3.51 -0.78
CA ILE A 118 -16.32 3.46 -0.12
C ILE A 118 -17.39 4.15 -0.98
N GLN A 119 -17.13 5.37 -1.43
CA GLN A 119 -18.07 6.15 -2.23
C GLN A 119 -18.32 5.52 -3.60
N CYS A 120 -17.27 5.01 -4.25
CA CYS A 120 -17.38 4.37 -5.55
C CYS A 120 -18.23 3.08 -5.48
N LEU A 121 -18.02 2.24 -4.45
CA LEU A 121 -18.82 1.04 -4.19
C LEU A 121 -20.26 1.38 -3.85
N ASN A 122 -20.48 2.28 -2.89
CA ASN A 122 -21.79 2.68 -2.42
C ASN A 122 -22.63 3.29 -3.54
N ARG A 123 -22.10 4.33 -4.20
CA ARG A 123 -22.82 5.10 -5.23
C ARG A 123 -22.68 4.49 -6.62
N LYS A 124 -21.91 3.39 -6.77
CA LYS A 124 -21.70 2.65 -8.03
C LYS A 124 -21.28 3.54 -9.22
N ILE A 125 -20.45 4.56 -8.94
CA ILE A 125 -20.08 5.59 -9.89
C ILE A 125 -19.41 4.98 -11.13
N HIS A 126 -18.53 3.99 -10.95
CA HIS A 126 -17.86 3.26 -12.04
C HIS A 126 -18.86 2.57 -12.99
N LYS A 127 -19.93 1.99 -12.45
CA LYS A 127 -20.98 1.34 -13.25
C LYS A 127 -21.85 2.37 -13.97
N ALA A 128 -22.26 3.43 -13.26
CA ALA A 128 -23.06 4.50 -13.83
C ALA A 128 -22.30 5.18 -14.98
N TYR A 129 -21.02 5.46 -14.82
CA TYR A 129 -20.16 6.04 -15.84
C TYR A 129 -20.13 5.18 -17.11
N ASN A 130 -19.88 3.87 -16.98
CA ASN A 130 -19.82 2.95 -18.14
C ASN A 130 -21.17 2.86 -18.84
N ARG A 131 -22.28 2.73 -18.09
CA ARG A 131 -23.64 2.65 -18.65
C ARG A 131 -24.00 3.88 -19.51
N VAL A 132 -23.72 5.07 -19.01
CA VAL A 132 -24.03 6.32 -19.72
C VAL A 132 -23.25 6.40 -21.03
N ARG A 133 -21.98 5.95 -21.04
CA ARG A 133 -21.16 5.91 -22.27
C ARG A 133 -21.70 4.92 -23.31
N GLU A 134 -22.41 3.88 -22.86
CA GLU A 134 -23.07 2.88 -23.72
C GLU A 134 -24.53 3.27 -24.07
N GLY A 135 -24.96 4.49 -23.73
CA GLY A 135 -26.33 4.97 -23.97
C GLY A 135 -27.39 4.41 -23.02
N ASN A 136 -27.00 3.73 -21.94
CA ASN A 136 -27.93 3.20 -20.95
C ASN A 136 -28.06 4.18 -19.77
N PHE A 137 -29.19 4.86 -19.67
CA PHE A 137 -29.52 5.87 -18.65
C PHE A 137 -30.42 5.33 -17.51
N LEU A 138 -30.65 4.02 -17.42
CA LEU A 138 -31.46 3.40 -16.38
C LEU A 138 -30.78 3.49 -15.02
N LEU A 139 -31.58 3.75 -13.98
CA LEU A 139 -31.13 3.84 -12.58
C LEU A 139 -31.20 2.50 -11.84
N ASP A 140 -31.81 1.48 -12.44
CA ASP A 140 -32.00 0.17 -11.82
C ASP A 140 -30.66 -0.45 -11.39
N GLY A 141 -30.61 -0.90 -10.14
CA GLY A 141 -29.42 -1.48 -9.53
C GLY A 141 -28.35 -0.44 -9.13
N LEU A 142 -28.58 0.88 -9.27
CA LEU A 142 -27.65 1.93 -8.85
C LEU A 142 -27.97 2.52 -7.46
N VAL A 143 -29.01 2.04 -6.77
CA VAL A 143 -29.38 2.51 -5.43
C VAL A 143 -28.20 2.31 -4.46
N GLY A 144 -27.81 3.39 -3.78
CA GLY A 144 -26.82 3.42 -2.71
C GLY A 144 -27.49 3.71 -1.36
N PHE A 145 -26.67 4.00 -0.34
CA PHE A 145 -27.11 4.41 0.99
C PHE A 145 -26.38 5.67 1.46
N ASP A 146 -26.94 6.36 2.43
CA ASP A 146 -26.28 7.52 3.03
C ASP A 146 -25.21 7.05 4.03
N LEU A 147 -24.03 7.67 3.99
CA LEU A 147 -22.97 7.40 4.97
C LEU A 147 -23.30 8.03 6.33
N HIS A 148 -24.01 9.15 6.34
CA HIS A 148 -24.46 9.80 7.57
C HIS A 148 -25.18 8.81 8.49
N GLY A 149 -24.78 8.75 9.75
CA GLY A 149 -25.34 7.84 10.74
C GLY A 149 -24.90 6.37 10.64
N LYS A 150 -24.07 5.99 9.64
CA LYS A 150 -23.49 4.63 9.56
C LYS A 150 -22.38 4.44 10.57
N THR A 151 -22.21 3.21 11.02
CA THR A 151 -21.12 2.81 11.90
C THR A 151 -19.92 2.36 11.08
N ILE A 152 -18.81 3.05 11.24
CA ILE A 152 -17.54 2.75 10.58
C ILE A 152 -16.59 2.12 11.58
N GLY A 153 -16.14 0.89 11.33
CA GLY A 153 -15.08 0.23 12.08
C GLY A 153 -13.71 0.53 11.49
N VAL A 154 -12.81 1.04 12.31
CA VAL A 154 -11.44 1.34 11.91
C VAL A 154 -10.48 0.47 12.73
N ILE A 155 -9.75 -0.40 12.06
CA ILE A 155 -8.71 -1.23 12.68
C ILE A 155 -7.35 -0.60 12.35
N GLY A 156 -6.72 -0.02 13.37
CA GLY A 156 -5.50 0.77 13.26
C GLY A 156 -5.77 2.28 13.16
N THR A 157 -5.30 3.02 14.15
CA THR A 157 -5.43 4.49 14.23
C THR A 157 -4.07 5.18 14.22
N GLY A 158 -3.11 4.61 13.47
CA GLY A 158 -1.86 5.27 13.11
C GLY A 158 -2.11 6.50 12.23
N LYS A 159 -1.09 7.02 11.57
CA LYS A 159 -1.19 8.25 10.76
C LYS A 159 -2.35 8.21 9.76
N ILE A 160 -2.46 7.14 8.97
CA ILE A 160 -3.51 6.97 7.94
C ILE A 160 -4.88 6.82 8.59
N GLY A 161 -5.03 5.89 9.56
CA GLY A 161 -6.32 5.65 10.24
C GLY A 161 -6.83 6.88 10.98
N THR A 162 -5.94 7.72 11.52
CA THR A 162 -6.29 9.00 12.15
C THR A 162 -6.93 9.96 11.14
N VAL A 163 -6.31 10.14 9.97
CA VAL A 163 -6.87 10.99 8.90
C VAL A 163 -8.21 10.42 8.42
N PHE A 164 -8.30 9.10 8.20
CA PHE A 164 -9.53 8.45 7.80
C PHE A 164 -10.67 8.68 8.82
N CYS A 165 -10.39 8.51 10.12
CA CYS A 165 -11.37 8.77 11.17
C CYS A 165 -11.91 10.22 11.12
N ARG A 166 -11.01 11.22 10.96
CA ARG A 166 -11.41 12.64 10.85
C ARG A 166 -12.38 12.86 9.68
N ILE A 167 -12.06 12.28 8.50
CA ILE A 167 -12.90 12.39 7.31
C ILE A 167 -14.28 11.76 7.58
N MET A 168 -14.33 10.56 8.17
CA MET A 168 -15.59 9.86 8.41
C MET A 168 -16.46 10.52 9.50
N VAL A 169 -15.85 11.12 10.52
CA VAL A 169 -16.57 11.99 11.47
C VAL A 169 -17.18 13.20 10.74
N GLY A 170 -16.44 13.80 9.80
CA GLY A 170 -16.96 14.89 8.93
C GLY A 170 -18.15 14.48 8.05
N PHE A 171 -18.25 13.19 7.67
CA PHE A 171 -19.43 12.63 7.00
C PHE A 171 -20.64 12.38 7.95
N GLY A 172 -20.47 12.63 9.24
CA GLY A 172 -21.51 12.35 10.25
C GLY A 172 -21.67 10.86 10.58
N CYS A 173 -20.60 10.07 10.39
CA CYS A 173 -20.59 8.66 10.75
C CYS A 173 -20.30 8.45 12.24
N HIS A 174 -20.76 7.32 12.78
CA HIS A 174 -20.32 6.82 14.08
C HIS A 174 -19.04 6.01 13.91
N VAL A 175 -17.91 6.50 14.42
CA VAL A 175 -16.61 5.83 14.24
C VAL A 175 -16.26 5.01 15.48
N LEU A 176 -16.08 3.69 15.30
CA LEU A 176 -15.55 2.75 16.27
C LEU A 176 -14.11 2.40 15.86
N ALA A 177 -13.17 2.54 16.77
CA ALA A 177 -11.77 2.26 16.52
C ALA A 177 -11.24 1.14 17.40
N TYR A 178 -10.34 0.34 16.84
CA TYR A 178 -9.50 -0.61 17.56
C TYR A 178 -8.03 -0.35 17.26
N ASP A 179 -7.26 -0.10 18.27
CA ASP A 179 -5.80 0.00 18.21
C ASP A 179 -5.20 -0.42 19.57
N LYS A 180 -3.91 -0.77 19.57
CA LYS A 180 -3.16 -1.01 20.83
C LYS A 180 -2.95 0.27 21.62
N ILE A 181 -2.82 1.41 20.92
CA ILE A 181 -2.60 2.73 21.49
C ILE A 181 -3.76 3.64 21.08
N LYS A 182 -4.44 4.22 22.06
CA LYS A 182 -5.52 5.18 21.78
C LYS A 182 -4.92 6.53 21.40
N ASN A 183 -5.56 7.17 20.43
CA ASN A 183 -5.23 8.54 20.04
C ASN A 183 -6.24 9.50 20.70
N ASP A 184 -5.78 10.29 21.66
CA ASP A 184 -6.62 11.21 22.44
C ASP A 184 -7.32 12.27 21.57
N GLU A 185 -6.70 12.70 20.49
CA GLU A 185 -7.32 13.63 19.54
C GLU A 185 -8.58 13.00 18.90
N LEU A 186 -8.51 11.74 18.52
CA LEU A 186 -9.65 11.03 17.95
C LEU A 186 -10.79 10.84 19.00
N VAL A 187 -10.42 10.61 20.25
CA VAL A 187 -11.41 10.55 21.35
C VAL A 187 -12.13 11.88 21.50
N GLN A 188 -11.42 12.99 21.44
CA GLN A 188 -12.01 14.34 21.49
C GLN A 188 -12.92 14.63 20.27
N LEU A 189 -12.64 14.04 19.13
CA LEU A 189 -13.48 14.11 17.92
C LEU A 189 -14.71 13.20 17.98
N GLY A 190 -14.89 12.42 19.05
CA GLY A 190 -16.04 11.52 19.23
C GLY A 190 -15.84 10.10 18.72
N VAL A 191 -14.62 9.72 18.32
CA VAL A 191 -14.30 8.33 17.98
C VAL A 191 -14.29 7.48 19.24
N LYS A 192 -14.97 6.33 19.21
CA LYS A 192 -15.07 5.43 20.35
C LYS A 192 -14.11 4.26 20.18
N TYR A 193 -13.13 4.13 21.07
CA TYR A 193 -12.23 2.97 21.12
C TYR A 193 -12.91 1.82 21.84
N VAL A 194 -13.02 0.69 21.17
CA VAL A 194 -13.67 -0.53 21.65
C VAL A 194 -12.78 -1.75 21.36
N ASP A 195 -13.14 -2.92 21.88
CA ASP A 195 -12.45 -4.15 21.53
C ASP A 195 -12.70 -4.57 20.06
N LEU A 196 -11.83 -5.45 19.54
CA LEU A 196 -11.91 -5.89 18.15
C LEU A 196 -13.24 -6.55 17.82
N ASN A 197 -13.80 -7.37 18.73
CA ASN A 197 -15.06 -8.06 18.47
C ASN A 197 -16.20 -7.05 18.36
N GLN A 198 -16.21 -6.02 19.18
CA GLN A 198 -17.22 -4.97 19.10
C GLN A 198 -17.09 -4.17 17.79
N VAL A 199 -15.88 -3.89 17.31
CA VAL A 199 -15.68 -3.30 15.98
C VAL A 199 -16.30 -4.21 14.91
N LEU A 200 -15.97 -5.51 14.92
CA LEU A 200 -16.46 -6.45 13.91
C LEU A 200 -17.98 -6.58 13.91
N THR A 201 -18.59 -6.72 15.07
CA THR A 201 -20.05 -6.97 15.21
C THR A 201 -20.91 -5.75 14.94
N SER A 202 -20.37 -4.53 15.13
CA SER A 202 -21.16 -3.29 15.08
C SER A 202 -20.99 -2.50 13.79
N SER A 203 -19.97 -2.78 12.98
CA SER A 203 -19.66 -1.98 11.80
C SER A 203 -20.54 -2.28 10.59
N ASP A 204 -20.97 -1.23 9.90
CA ASP A 204 -21.59 -1.30 8.57
C ASP A 204 -20.49 -1.28 7.48
N ILE A 205 -19.39 -0.58 7.75
CA ILE A 205 -18.20 -0.51 6.91
C ILE A 205 -16.99 -0.75 7.81
N LEU A 206 -16.08 -1.61 7.40
CA LEU A 206 -14.82 -1.92 8.11
C LEU A 206 -13.62 -1.58 7.23
N THR A 207 -12.64 -0.88 7.78
CA THR A 207 -11.39 -0.54 7.10
C THR A 207 -10.17 -0.93 7.90
N LEU A 208 -9.10 -1.34 7.18
CA LEU A 208 -7.86 -1.84 7.76
C LEU A 208 -6.72 -0.85 7.52
N HIS A 209 -6.08 -0.39 8.60
CA HIS A 209 -4.92 0.51 8.57
C HIS A 209 -3.82 0.03 9.53
N VAL A 210 -3.64 -1.28 9.62
CA VAL A 210 -2.60 -1.94 10.44
C VAL A 210 -1.48 -2.50 9.57
N PRO A 211 -0.24 -2.61 10.07
CA PRO A 211 0.84 -3.27 9.36
C PRO A 211 0.59 -4.79 9.27
N LEU A 212 1.14 -5.42 8.25
CA LEU A 212 1.18 -6.89 8.15
C LEU A 212 2.34 -7.43 9.00
N ASN A 213 1.99 -8.30 9.94
CA ASN A 213 2.91 -9.06 10.78
C ASN A 213 2.24 -10.37 11.22
N GLU A 214 2.90 -11.19 12.00
CA GLU A 214 2.37 -12.48 12.46
C GLU A 214 1.01 -12.39 13.16
N ASN A 215 0.74 -11.31 13.91
CA ASN A 215 -0.54 -11.11 14.62
C ASN A 215 -1.67 -10.59 13.71
N THR A 216 -1.33 -10.03 12.56
CA THR A 216 -2.29 -9.42 11.63
C THR A 216 -2.42 -10.20 10.32
N TYR A 217 -1.57 -11.20 10.10
CA TYR A 217 -1.71 -12.13 8.98
C TYR A 217 -3.06 -12.83 9.04
N HIS A 218 -3.80 -12.79 7.94
CA HIS A 218 -5.18 -13.29 7.86
C HIS A 218 -6.06 -12.82 9.04
N MET A 219 -5.84 -11.56 9.44
CA MET A 219 -6.64 -10.95 10.50
C MET A 219 -8.14 -11.04 10.21
N LEU A 220 -8.55 -10.86 8.96
CA LEU A 220 -9.91 -11.16 8.52
C LEU A 220 -9.96 -12.54 7.85
N ASN A 221 -10.45 -13.51 8.60
CA ASN A 221 -10.63 -14.91 8.21
C ASN A 221 -12.09 -15.35 8.36
N THR A 222 -12.39 -16.59 8.03
CA THR A 222 -13.76 -17.15 8.10
C THR A 222 -14.43 -16.91 9.45
N HIS A 223 -13.72 -17.12 10.56
CA HIS A 223 -14.29 -16.91 11.89
C HIS A 223 -14.66 -15.44 12.12
N ARG A 224 -13.76 -14.50 11.84
CA ARG A 224 -14.02 -13.08 12.03
C ARG A 224 -15.09 -12.54 11.07
N PHE A 225 -15.16 -13.03 9.84
CA PHE A 225 -16.28 -12.71 8.94
C PHE A 225 -17.63 -13.16 9.51
N SER A 226 -17.69 -14.33 10.16
CA SER A 226 -18.94 -14.81 10.75
C SER A 226 -19.51 -13.88 11.84
N LEU A 227 -18.64 -13.14 12.54
CA LEU A 227 -19.02 -12.17 13.59
C LEU A 227 -19.63 -10.86 13.03
N MET A 228 -19.30 -10.50 11.80
CA MET A 228 -19.70 -9.21 11.22
C MET A 228 -21.21 -9.14 10.91
N LYS A 229 -21.70 -7.94 10.64
CA LYS A 229 -23.06 -7.75 10.10
C LYS A 229 -23.17 -8.38 8.71
N ASN A 230 -24.37 -8.86 8.38
CA ASN A 230 -24.66 -9.26 7.00
C ASN A 230 -24.63 -8.03 6.09
N GLY A 231 -24.01 -8.15 4.93
CA GLY A 231 -23.90 -7.06 3.96
C GLY A 231 -22.83 -6.01 4.30
N VAL A 232 -21.94 -6.28 5.25
CA VAL A 232 -20.83 -5.36 5.62
C VAL A 232 -19.97 -5.03 4.42
N MET A 233 -19.47 -3.79 4.35
CA MET A 233 -18.46 -3.36 3.37
C MET A 233 -17.07 -3.46 3.98
N ILE A 234 -16.13 -4.09 3.27
CA ILE A 234 -14.73 -4.23 3.68
C ILE A 234 -13.83 -3.34 2.79
N ILE A 235 -12.94 -2.57 3.40
CA ILE A 235 -11.96 -1.74 2.70
C ILE A 235 -10.56 -2.14 3.17
N ASN A 236 -9.68 -2.40 2.21
CA ASN A 236 -8.27 -2.68 2.49
C ASN A 236 -7.36 -1.92 1.51
N THR A 237 -6.67 -0.93 2.03
CA THR A 237 -5.63 -0.14 1.35
C THR A 237 -4.26 -0.33 2.01
N GLY A 238 -4.10 -1.40 2.81
CA GLY A 238 -2.89 -1.67 3.57
C GLY A 238 -2.03 -2.77 2.95
N ARG A 239 -2.31 -4.03 3.31
CA ARG A 239 -1.62 -5.22 2.76
C ARG A 239 -2.64 -6.31 2.47
N GLY A 240 -2.49 -7.00 1.32
CA GLY A 240 -3.42 -8.04 0.87
C GLY A 240 -3.60 -9.15 1.90
N ALA A 241 -2.51 -9.67 2.43
CA ALA A 241 -2.50 -10.78 3.40
C ALA A 241 -3.05 -10.42 4.82
N LEU A 242 -3.60 -9.23 5.03
CA LEU A 242 -4.46 -8.94 6.20
C LEU A 242 -5.79 -9.68 6.09
N ILE A 243 -6.21 -10.06 4.89
CA ILE A 243 -7.45 -10.76 4.58
C ILE A 243 -7.12 -12.12 3.98
N ASP A 244 -7.72 -13.18 4.50
CA ASP A 244 -7.75 -14.48 3.83
C ASP A 244 -8.63 -14.37 2.58
N THR A 245 -8.00 -14.37 1.41
CA THR A 245 -8.67 -14.17 0.13
C THR A 245 -9.71 -15.26 -0.16
N LYS A 246 -9.43 -16.52 0.19
CA LYS A 246 -10.40 -17.62 0.00
C LYS A 246 -11.64 -17.44 0.87
N ALA A 247 -11.43 -17.04 2.13
CA ALA A 247 -12.51 -16.76 3.05
C ALA A 247 -13.34 -15.54 2.58
N LEU A 248 -12.71 -14.48 2.07
CA LEU A 248 -13.38 -13.31 1.51
C LEU A 248 -14.29 -13.72 0.34
N ILE A 249 -13.77 -14.46 -0.64
CA ILE A 249 -14.53 -14.93 -1.80
C ILE A 249 -15.75 -15.75 -1.39
N GLN A 250 -15.59 -16.64 -0.41
CA GLN A 250 -16.71 -17.45 0.08
C GLN A 250 -17.80 -16.58 0.74
N ASN A 251 -17.40 -15.56 1.50
CA ASN A 251 -18.32 -14.65 2.17
C ASN A 251 -18.96 -13.60 1.24
N LEU A 252 -18.32 -13.27 0.12
CA LEU A 252 -18.93 -12.52 -0.98
C LEU A 252 -20.01 -13.36 -1.69
N LYS A 253 -19.75 -14.64 -1.95
CA LYS A 253 -20.72 -15.54 -2.61
C LYS A 253 -22.01 -15.74 -1.81
N ASN A 254 -21.91 -15.85 -0.49
CA ASN A 254 -23.08 -16.08 0.38
C ASN A 254 -23.74 -14.77 0.86
N GLY A 255 -23.25 -13.59 0.45
CA GLY A 255 -23.81 -12.29 0.79
C GLY A 255 -23.50 -11.80 2.22
N LYS A 256 -22.64 -12.52 2.97
CA LYS A 256 -22.18 -12.05 4.29
C LYS A 256 -21.37 -10.76 4.16
N ILE A 257 -20.49 -10.69 3.17
CA ILE A 257 -19.81 -9.48 2.73
C ILE A 257 -20.61 -8.88 1.58
N GLY A 258 -21.12 -7.67 1.78
CA GLY A 258 -21.92 -6.96 0.79
C GLY A 258 -21.09 -6.29 -0.27
N PHE A 259 -19.92 -5.74 0.12
CA PHE A 259 -19.01 -5.02 -0.78
C PHE A 259 -17.56 -5.21 -0.33
N ALA A 260 -16.61 -5.21 -1.27
CA ALA A 260 -15.19 -5.16 -0.97
C ALA A 260 -14.48 -4.13 -1.87
N GLY A 261 -13.76 -3.19 -1.24
CA GLY A 261 -12.87 -2.23 -1.87
C GLY A 261 -11.43 -2.56 -1.51
N LEU A 262 -10.67 -3.05 -2.46
CA LEU A 262 -9.34 -3.60 -2.26
C LEU A 262 -8.37 -2.83 -3.15
N ASP A 263 -7.39 -2.16 -2.56
CA ASP A 263 -6.26 -1.60 -3.32
C ASP A 263 -5.07 -2.54 -3.33
N VAL A 264 -5.13 -3.59 -2.54
CA VAL A 264 -4.08 -4.59 -2.35
C VAL A 264 -4.65 -6.00 -2.48
N TYR A 265 -3.78 -6.92 -2.89
CA TYR A 265 -4.11 -8.33 -3.05
C TYR A 265 -3.03 -9.22 -2.42
N GLU A 266 -3.37 -10.42 -1.98
CA GLU A 266 -2.45 -11.30 -1.24
C GLU A 266 -1.23 -11.68 -2.08
N GLU A 267 -1.42 -12.04 -3.35
CA GLU A 267 -0.38 -12.43 -4.31
C GLU A 267 -0.10 -11.33 -5.36
N GLU A 268 -0.23 -10.05 -4.98
CA GLU A 268 -0.15 -8.91 -5.90
C GLU A 268 1.20 -8.80 -6.64
N SER A 269 2.28 -9.32 -6.06
CA SER A 269 3.63 -9.17 -6.63
C SER A 269 3.81 -9.77 -8.02
N GLN A 270 2.92 -10.69 -8.43
CA GLN A 270 2.96 -11.35 -9.73
C GLN A 270 2.20 -10.57 -10.82
N TYR A 271 1.32 -9.62 -10.43
CA TYR A 271 0.39 -8.99 -11.35
C TYR A 271 0.42 -7.46 -11.31
N PHE A 272 0.58 -6.89 -10.12
CA PHE A 272 0.43 -5.44 -9.96
C PHE A 272 1.61 -4.69 -10.56
N PHE A 273 1.31 -3.53 -11.13
CA PHE A 273 2.22 -2.65 -11.87
C PHE A 273 2.67 -3.17 -13.24
N GLU A 274 2.10 -4.28 -13.74
CA GLU A 274 2.37 -4.84 -15.05
C GLU A 274 1.11 -4.85 -15.93
N ASN A 275 1.30 -4.96 -17.25
CA ASN A 275 0.18 -5.05 -18.20
C ASN A 275 -0.04 -6.50 -18.62
N HIS A 276 -1.13 -7.09 -18.16
CA HIS A 276 -1.56 -8.45 -18.48
C HIS A 276 -2.82 -8.48 -19.37
N GLU A 277 -3.15 -7.38 -20.10
CA GLU A 277 -4.39 -7.29 -20.89
C GLU A 277 -4.54 -8.41 -21.95
N GLN A 278 -3.43 -8.94 -22.44
CA GLN A 278 -3.41 -9.98 -23.47
C GLN A 278 -3.08 -11.37 -22.91
N GLU A 279 -3.01 -11.52 -21.62
CA GLU A 279 -2.61 -12.76 -20.95
C GLU A 279 -3.79 -13.40 -20.22
N VAL A 280 -3.74 -14.71 -20.05
CA VAL A 280 -4.67 -15.42 -19.18
C VAL A 280 -4.18 -15.32 -17.76
N LEU A 281 -5.01 -14.76 -16.87
CA LEU A 281 -4.71 -14.75 -15.44
C LEU A 281 -4.69 -16.17 -14.91
N SER A 282 -3.52 -16.63 -14.44
CA SER A 282 -3.34 -17.97 -13.89
C SER A 282 -3.81 -18.08 -12.43
N ASP A 283 -4.02 -16.97 -11.75
CA ASP A 283 -4.54 -16.93 -10.39
C ASP A 283 -6.07 -16.95 -10.39
N ASP A 284 -6.64 -18.12 -10.08
CA ASP A 284 -8.09 -18.32 -10.02
C ASP A 284 -8.79 -17.44 -8.97
N LEU A 285 -8.12 -17.08 -7.87
CA LEU A 285 -8.69 -16.24 -6.83
C LEU A 285 -8.77 -14.79 -7.30
N LEU A 286 -7.72 -14.27 -7.92
CA LEU A 286 -7.70 -12.95 -8.52
C LEU A 286 -8.73 -12.86 -9.64
N ALA A 287 -8.71 -13.81 -10.59
CA ALA A 287 -9.68 -13.89 -11.67
C ALA A 287 -11.12 -13.93 -11.15
N ARG A 288 -11.35 -14.64 -10.02
CA ARG A 288 -12.67 -14.66 -9.39
C ARG A 288 -13.04 -13.34 -8.74
N LEU A 289 -12.12 -12.69 -8.01
CA LEU A 289 -12.36 -11.41 -7.33
C LEU A 289 -12.82 -10.32 -8.30
N ILE A 290 -12.13 -10.16 -9.43
CA ILE A 290 -12.46 -9.12 -10.42
C ILE A 290 -13.82 -9.33 -11.10
N THR A 291 -14.40 -10.53 -11.05
CA THR A 291 -15.72 -10.82 -11.63
C THR A 291 -16.89 -10.47 -10.71
N PHE A 292 -16.67 -10.20 -9.43
CA PHE A 292 -17.75 -9.85 -8.52
C PHE A 292 -18.27 -8.43 -8.80
N PRO A 293 -19.59 -8.25 -8.98
CA PRO A 293 -20.16 -6.94 -9.28
C PRO A 293 -20.13 -5.95 -8.12
N ASN A 294 -19.82 -6.41 -6.93
CA ASN A 294 -19.73 -5.67 -5.67
C ASN A 294 -18.31 -5.61 -5.10
N VAL A 295 -17.31 -5.88 -5.94
CA VAL A 295 -15.89 -5.74 -5.63
C VAL A 295 -15.28 -4.66 -6.53
N ILE A 296 -14.46 -3.79 -5.95
CA ILE A 296 -13.52 -2.94 -6.67
C ILE A 296 -12.14 -3.36 -6.22
N LEU A 297 -11.33 -3.79 -7.17
CA LEU A 297 -9.91 -4.07 -6.98
C LEU A 297 -9.12 -3.07 -7.81
N THR A 298 -8.12 -2.45 -7.19
CA THR A 298 -7.18 -1.53 -7.83
C THR A 298 -5.75 -1.98 -7.55
N SER A 299 -4.78 -1.54 -8.35
CA SER A 299 -3.44 -2.10 -8.34
C SER A 299 -2.48 -1.29 -7.46
N HIS A 300 -2.74 -1.30 -6.15
CA HIS A 300 -1.89 -0.72 -5.10
C HIS A 300 -1.54 0.76 -5.38
N GLN A 301 -2.57 1.56 -5.74
CA GLN A 301 -2.41 2.95 -6.17
C GLN A 301 -2.89 3.99 -5.15
N ALA A 302 -3.28 3.58 -3.93
CA ALA A 302 -3.76 4.49 -2.91
C ALA A 302 -2.76 5.59 -2.52
N PHE A 303 -1.47 5.37 -2.74
CA PHE A 303 -0.41 6.35 -2.53
C PHE A 303 -0.26 7.36 -3.68
N LEU A 304 -0.79 7.08 -4.87
CA LEU A 304 -0.43 7.72 -6.14
C LEU A 304 -1.03 9.13 -6.23
N THR A 305 -0.41 10.09 -5.56
CA THR A 305 -0.69 11.54 -5.65
C THR A 305 0.60 12.30 -5.87
N GLU A 306 0.53 13.48 -6.51
CA GLU A 306 1.71 14.33 -6.74
C GLU A 306 2.46 14.64 -5.43
N HIS A 307 1.72 14.93 -4.36
CA HIS A 307 2.29 15.21 -3.05
C HIS A 307 3.04 14.00 -2.47
N ALA A 308 2.44 12.81 -2.53
CA ALA A 308 3.10 11.59 -2.06
C ALA A 308 4.35 11.27 -2.88
N LEU A 309 4.28 11.33 -4.22
CA LEU A 309 5.42 11.10 -5.11
C LEU A 309 6.56 12.09 -4.86
N SER A 310 6.21 13.37 -4.65
CA SER A 310 7.19 14.40 -4.30
C SER A 310 7.89 14.11 -2.96
N ASN A 311 7.14 13.69 -1.94
CA ASN A 311 7.69 13.34 -0.63
C ASN A 311 8.52 12.06 -0.66
N ILE A 312 8.08 11.05 -1.42
CA ILE A 312 8.84 9.81 -1.63
C ILE A 312 10.21 10.13 -2.26
N ALA A 313 10.20 10.88 -3.36
CA ALA A 313 11.44 11.26 -4.05
C ALA A 313 12.35 12.11 -3.15
N TRP A 314 11.79 13.10 -2.44
CA TRP A 314 12.54 13.93 -1.51
C TRP A 314 13.21 13.08 -0.41
N THR A 315 12.47 12.24 0.30
CA THR A 315 12.98 11.42 1.39
C THR A 315 14.06 10.43 0.91
N THR A 316 13.83 9.79 -0.25
CA THR A 316 14.81 8.88 -0.86
C THR A 316 16.11 9.62 -1.20
N ILE A 317 16.01 10.78 -1.86
CA ILE A 317 17.16 11.58 -2.24
C ILE A 317 17.91 12.09 -0.99
N GLN A 318 17.20 12.56 0.05
CA GLN A 318 17.84 13.00 1.29
C GLN A 318 18.58 11.87 1.99
N SER A 319 17.99 10.66 2.07
CA SER A 319 18.65 9.50 2.65
C SER A 319 19.92 9.11 1.89
N LEU A 320 19.91 9.15 0.56
CA LEU A 320 21.09 8.90 -0.27
C LEU A 320 22.16 9.99 -0.09
N LYS A 321 21.77 11.27 0.05
CA LYS A 321 22.70 12.39 0.33
C LYS A 321 23.31 12.30 1.72
N GLN A 322 22.53 11.94 2.74
CA GLN A 322 23.05 11.66 4.09
C GLN A 322 24.09 10.56 4.06
N PHE A 323 23.82 9.45 3.34
CA PHE A 323 24.77 8.37 3.20
C PHE A 323 26.06 8.82 2.48
N LYS A 324 25.94 9.51 1.33
CA LYS A 324 27.07 10.04 0.57
C LYS A 324 27.99 10.94 1.41
N SER A 325 27.40 11.76 2.28
CA SER A 325 28.13 12.70 3.14
C SER A 325 28.60 12.11 4.47
N GLY A 326 28.33 10.81 4.74
CA GLY A 326 28.71 10.15 6.00
C GLY A 326 27.91 10.64 7.21
N GLN A 327 26.73 11.23 7.00
CA GLN A 327 25.81 11.65 8.07
C GLN A 327 25.01 10.47 8.59
N SER A 328 24.44 10.62 9.80
CA SER A 328 23.50 9.63 10.33
C SER A 328 22.26 9.51 9.47
N LEU A 329 21.79 8.29 9.23
CA LEU A 329 20.63 8.01 8.39
C LEU A 329 19.35 8.14 9.22
N THR A 330 18.50 9.07 8.87
CA THR A 330 17.24 9.35 9.60
C THR A 330 16.21 8.23 9.43
N HIS A 331 16.19 7.59 8.27
CA HIS A 331 15.17 6.59 7.89
C HIS A 331 15.77 5.19 7.71
N GLN A 332 16.79 4.86 8.50
CA GLN A 332 17.44 3.55 8.45
C GLN A 332 16.53 2.47 9.02
N VAL A 333 16.48 1.32 8.34
CA VAL A 333 15.89 0.10 8.84
C VAL A 333 16.97 -0.64 9.64
N LEU A 334 16.73 -0.86 10.93
CA LEU A 334 17.64 -1.52 11.87
C LEU A 334 17.27 -2.99 12.08
#